data_e466c8402af81b5ce4ce891c11860b16
#
_entry.id   e466c8402af81b5ce4ce891c11860b16
#
_cell.length_a   1.000
_cell.length_b   1.000
_cell.length_c   1.000
_cell.angle_alpha   90.00
_cell.angle_beta   90.00
_cell.angle_gamma   90.00
#
_symmetry.space_group_name_H-M   'P 1'
#
loop_
_entity.id
_entity.type
_entity.pdbx_description
1 polymer ?
#
loop_
_entity_poly.entity_id
_entity_poly.type
_entity_poly.pdbx_seq_one_letter_code
_entity_poly.pdbx_strand_id
1 'polypeptide(L)'
;MSGGEQNSTDSGEPQGGRHRGTASALWVRSWLWWERAWREFLFIVLPGDCVVCGREDAALCRDCARHLRQECATPFRAEASADALMGVSGEVLLPVVAAGVYRNTTSAVILAFKNHGRTQLASRLGRSLAGGLHALPLLLPELAGRDLVLVPVPSSGASWRRRGYDPLALMLQAMRREQRLPAGMSVAPALAVKLRAPWRSRRQKGLGRAARRSNVRNTLRMRRNLGKVFWPSANLSGTLVVVVDDVLTTGSTIAEAAKTLEKAGAIVCAAVVLAAARTPGPGGGEQQLGDTAENIFQQKMIIRRR
;
A
#
# COMPACT_ATOMS: atom_id res chain seq x y z
N MET A 1 51.83 -31.62 -65.71
CA MET A 1 50.61 -32.35 -65.99
C MET A 1 49.67 -32.09 -64.86
N SER A 2 48.54 -31.48 -65.21
CA SER A 2 47.22 -31.43 -64.50
C SER A 2 47.22 -30.86 -63.10
N GLY A 3 46.68 -29.74 -62.79
CA GLY A 3 45.37 -29.20 -63.13
C GLY A 3 44.38 -29.48 -61.98
N GLY A 4 44.02 -28.53 -61.20
CA GLY A 4 43.04 -28.70 -60.11
C GLY A 4 42.52 -27.34 -59.65
N GLU A 5 41.31 -27.03 -60.07
CA GLU A 5 40.60 -25.77 -59.87
C GLU A 5 40.29 -25.48 -58.40
N GLN A 6 40.55 -24.25 -58.05
CA GLN A 6 40.06 -23.65 -56.80
C GLN A 6 38.58 -23.19 -56.99
N ASN A 7 37.69 -23.67 -56.16
CA ASN A 7 36.33 -23.15 -56.09
C ASN A 7 36.12 -22.45 -54.72
N SER A 8 36.13 -21.15 -54.77
CA SER A 8 35.83 -20.26 -53.64
C SER A 8 34.31 -20.16 -53.45
N THR A 9 33.78 -20.68 -52.38
CA THR A 9 32.39 -20.38 -51.95
C THR A 9 32.46 -19.32 -50.86
N ASP A 10 32.09 -18.12 -51.27
CA ASP A 10 31.80 -16.98 -50.44
C ASP A 10 30.46 -17.24 -49.68
N SER A 11 30.54 -17.34 -48.37
CA SER A 11 29.35 -17.45 -47.47
C SER A 11 29.23 -16.14 -46.69
N GLY A 12 28.44 -15.23 -47.28
CA GLY A 12 28.04 -14.00 -46.66
C GLY A 12 27.25 -14.24 -45.36
N GLU A 13 27.76 -13.77 -44.24
CA GLU A 13 27.03 -13.65 -43.00
C GLU A 13 25.97 -12.55 -43.11
N PRO A 14 24.72 -12.77 -42.67
CA PRO A 14 23.74 -11.70 -42.55
C PRO A 14 24.00 -10.89 -41.27
N GLN A 15 24.47 -9.68 -41.40
CA GLN A 15 24.46 -8.67 -40.33
C GLN A 15 23.02 -8.35 -39.93
N GLY A 16 22.51 -9.04 -38.90
CA GLY A 16 21.21 -8.77 -38.26
C GLY A 16 21.26 -7.51 -37.43
N GLY A 17 20.51 -6.50 -37.86
CA GLY A 17 20.39 -5.22 -37.21
C GLY A 17 19.86 -5.28 -35.76
N ARG A 18 20.69 -4.86 -34.81
CA ARG A 18 20.33 -4.58 -33.43
C ARG A 18 19.99 -3.11 -33.25
N HIS A 19 18.82 -2.67 -33.64
CA HIS A 19 18.26 -1.37 -33.22
C HIS A 19 16.73 -1.36 -33.28
N ARG A 20 16.04 -2.05 -32.35
CA ARG A 20 14.59 -1.82 -32.09
C ARG A 20 14.24 -2.10 -30.62
N GLY A 21 14.77 -1.32 -29.68
CA GLY A 21 14.42 -1.51 -28.26
C GLY A 21 14.26 -0.23 -27.44
N THR A 22 14.91 0.85 -27.81
CA THR A 22 14.98 2.07 -26.99
C THR A 22 13.90 3.10 -27.30
N ALA A 23 13.45 3.20 -28.55
CA ALA A 23 12.41 4.16 -28.95
C ALA A 23 11.04 3.85 -28.32
N SER A 24 10.66 2.57 -28.20
CA SER A 24 9.39 2.18 -27.60
C SER A 24 9.31 2.49 -26.10
N ALA A 25 10.41 2.36 -25.38
CA ALA A 25 10.46 2.64 -23.95
C ALA A 25 10.37 4.15 -23.66
N LEU A 26 10.96 4.98 -24.50
CA LEU A 26 10.87 6.45 -24.39
C LEU A 26 9.47 6.96 -24.74
N TRP A 27 8.83 6.41 -25.76
CA TRP A 27 7.44 6.75 -26.11
C TRP A 27 6.44 6.37 -25.01
N VAL A 28 6.58 5.20 -24.41
CA VAL A 28 5.73 4.78 -23.29
C VAL A 28 5.95 5.70 -22.08
N ARG A 29 7.19 6.08 -21.80
CA ARG A 29 7.50 7.00 -20.69
C ARG A 29 6.97 8.42 -20.94
N SER A 30 7.12 8.94 -22.15
CA SER A 30 6.57 10.26 -22.51
C SER A 30 5.03 10.25 -22.53
N TRP A 31 4.39 9.18 -23.01
CA TRP A 31 2.95 9.01 -22.95
C TRP A 31 2.42 8.98 -21.51
N LEU A 32 3.06 8.20 -20.62
CA LEU A 32 2.70 8.13 -19.21
C LEU A 32 2.92 9.47 -18.49
N TRP A 33 3.95 10.23 -18.88
CA TRP A 33 4.19 11.56 -18.35
C TRP A 33 3.12 12.57 -18.84
N TRP A 34 2.75 12.53 -20.11
CA TRP A 34 1.68 13.35 -20.70
C TRP A 34 0.31 13.02 -20.09
N GLU A 35 -0.02 11.74 -19.90
CA GLU A 35 -1.26 11.31 -19.28
C GLU A 35 -1.32 11.77 -17.81
N ARG A 36 -0.19 11.78 -17.13
CA ARG A 36 -0.09 12.26 -15.75
C ARG A 36 -0.22 13.79 -15.67
N ALA A 37 0.50 14.53 -16.53
CA ALA A 37 0.42 15.98 -16.62
C ALA A 37 -0.98 16.45 -17.02
N TRP A 38 -1.63 15.74 -17.94
CA TRP A 38 -2.99 16.02 -18.37
C TRP A 38 -4.02 15.74 -17.27
N ARG A 39 -3.86 14.67 -16.51
CA ARG A 39 -4.70 14.42 -15.32
C ARG A 39 -4.49 15.50 -14.25
N GLU A 40 -3.26 15.88 -13.98
CA GLU A 40 -2.96 16.96 -13.03
C GLU A 40 -3.52 18.30 -13.50
N PHE A 41 -3.43 18.60 -14.79
CA PHE A 41 -4.02 19.80 -15.39
C PHE A 41 -5.56 19.78 -15.32
N LEU A 42 -6.20 18.67 -15.70
CA LEU A 42 -7.65 18.51 -15.54
C LEU A 42 -8.10 18.64 -14.08
N PHE A 43 -7.26 18.25 -13.14
CA PHE A 43 -7.53 18.40 -11.70
C PHE A 43 -7.46 19.86 -11.22
N ILE A 44 -6.65 20.69 -11.90
CA ILE A 44 -6.54 22.14 -11.62
C ILE A 44 -7.72 22.89 -12.24
N VAL A 45 -8.20 22.44 -13.39
CA VAL A 45 -9.23 23.14 -14.18
C VAL A 45 -10.65 22.67 -13.84
N LEU A 46 -10.81 21.41 -13.35
CA LEU A 46 -12.10 20.87 -12.91
C LEU A 46 -12.04 20.63 -11.39
N PRO A 47 -12.59 21.51 -10.57
CA PRO A 47 -12.70 21.30 -9.13
C PRO A 47 -13.42 19.97 -8.88
N GLY A 48 -12.73 19.06 -8.20
CA GLY A 48 -13.26 17.74 -7.97
C GLY A 48 -14.21 17.74 -6.78
N ASP A 49 -15.34 17.08 -6.91
CA ASP A 49 -16.33 16.90 -5.85
C ASP A 49 -15.73 16.15 -4.66
N CYS A 50 -16.25 16.47 -3.49
CA CYS A 50 -15.94 15.78 -2.25
C CYS A 50 -16.23 14.27 -2.37
N VAL A 51 -15.22 13.43 -2.13
CA VAL A 51 -15.30 11.96 -2.29
C VAL A 51 -16.31 11.30 -1.36
N VAL A 52 -16.82 12.01 -0.37
CA VAL A 52 -17.79 11.51 0.61
C VAL A 52 -19.20 12.03 0.33
N CYS A 53 -19.41 13.36 0.24
CA CYS A 53 -20.73 13.96 0.14
C CYS A 53 -21.04 14.56 -1.25
N GLY A 54 -20.09 14.59 -2.18
CA GLY A 54 -20.28 15.13 -3.53
C GLY A 54 -20.34 16.68 -3.59
N ARG A 55 -20.02 17.42 -2.52
CA ARG A 55 -19.96 18.90 -2.56
C ARG A 55 -18.83 19.31 -3.52
N GLU A 56 -19.10 20.29 -4.35
CA GLU A 56 -18.15 20.85 -5.31
C GLU A 56 -16.96 21.54 -4.63
N ASP A 57 -15.92 21.82 -5.40
CA ASP A 57 -14.72 22.60 -5.06
C ASP A 57 -13.77 22.01 -4.00
N ALA A 58 -13.93 20.75 -3.58
CA ALA A 58 -12.99 20.15 -2.65
C ALA A 58 -12.94 18.63 -2.78
N ALA A 59 -11.76 18.03 -2.90
CA ALA A 59 -11.60 16.57 -2.85
C ALA A 59 -12.09 15.96 -1.52
N LEU A 60 -12.04 16.74 -0.45
CA LEU A 60 -12.63 16.43 0.86
C LEU A 60 -13.04 17.75 1.53
N CYS A 61 -14.33 18.04 1.60
CA CYS A 61 -14.84 19.26 2.19
C CYS A 61 -14.56 19.33 3.72
N ARG A 62 -14.71 20.52 4.32
CA ARG A 62 -14.38 20.77 5.73
C ARG A 62 -15.15 19.86 6.68
N ASP A 63 -16.42 19.60 6.40
CA ASP A 63 -17.30 18.77 7.24
C ASP A 63 -16.88 17.30 7.17
N CYS A 64 -16.71 16.74 5.97
CA CYS A 64 -16.20 15.38 5.79
C CYS A 64 -14.79 15.21 6.37
N ALA A 65 -13.94 16.24 6.28
CA ALA A 65 -12.63 16.21 6.91
C ALA A 65 -12.72 16.24 8.47
N ARG A 66 -13.76 16.87 9.03
CA ARG A 66 -14.05 16.82 10.47
C ARG A 66 -14.49 15.41 10.86
N HIS A 67 -15.42 14.80 10.12
CA HIS A 67 -15.85 13.43 10.34
C HIS A 67 -14.69 12.42 10.24
N LEU A 68 -13.82 12.55 9.25
CA LEU A 68 -12.61 11.71 9.16
C LEU A 68 -11.75 11.83 10.43
N ARG A 69 -11.53 13.05 10.92
CA ARG A 69 -10.79 13.27 12.18
C ARG A 69 -11.47 12.66 13.39
N GLN A 70 -12.78 12.74 13.48
CA GLN A 70 -13.56 12.15 14.57
C GLN A 70 -13.49 10.62 14.55
N GLU A 71 -13.59 9.98 13.38
CA GLU A 71 -13.45 8.54 13.22
C GLU A 71 -12.02 8.03 13.53
N CYS A 72 -11.02 8.93 13.46
CA CYS A 72 -9.62 8.65 13.78
C CYS A 72 -9.13 9.34 15.06
N ALA A 73 -10.04 9.87 15.90
CA ALA A 73 -9.67 10.61 17.11
C ALA A 73 -9.16 9.72 18.24
N THR A 74 -9.61 8.46 18.27
CA THR A 74 -9.29 7.51 19.33
C THR A 74 -8.67 6.25 18.73
N PRO A 75 -7.33 6.22 18.53
CA PRO A 75 -6.64 5.00 18.12
C PRO A 75 -6.86 3.87 19.12
N PHE A 76 -6.85 2.62 18.64
CA PHE A 76 -7.17 1.46 19.45
C PHE A 76 -6.38 0.21 19.03
N ARG A 77 -6.33 -0.79 19.93
CA ARG A 77 -5.75 -2.12 19.67
C ARG A 77 -6.70 -2.92 18.79
N ALA A 78 -6.22 -3.40 17.64
CA ALA A 78 -7.07 -3.97 16.58
C ALA A 78 -6.73 -5.42 16.20
N GLU A 79 -5.73 -6.04 16.81
CA GLU A 79 -5.28 -7.42 16.49
C GLU A 79 -6.37 -8.46 16.66
N ALA A 80 -7.30 -8.30 17.61
CA ALA A 80 -8.41 -9.22 17.84
C ALA A 80 -9.34 -9.39 16.62
N SER A 81 -9.33 -8.44 15.66
CA SER A 81 -10.08 -8.53 14.41
C SER A 81 -9.30 -9.22 13.27
N ALA A 82 -8.09 -9.72 13.55
CA ALA A 82 -7.16 -10.23 12.53
C ALA A 82 -6.62 -11.62 12.91
N ASP A 83 -7.33 -12.67 12.52
CA ASP A 83 -7.01 -14.07 12.82
C ASP A 83 -5.53 -14.45 12.56
N ALA A 84 -4.87 -13.82 11.57
CA ALA A 84 -3.48 -14.15 11.24
C ALA A 84 -2.46 -13.57 12.24
N LEU A 85 -2.90 -12.73 13.17
CA LEU A 85 -2.09 -12.07 14.20
C LEU A 85 -2.42 -12.58 15.61
N MET A 86 -3.31 -13.56 15.69
CA MET A 86 -3.69 -14.24 16.91
C MET A 86 -3.21 -15.69 16.86
N GLY A 87 -2.73 -16.21 17.97
CA GLY A 87 -2.39 -17.62 18.12
C GLY A 87 -3.62 -18.51 18.36
N VAL A 88 -3.43 -19.80 18.30
CA VAL A 88 -4.52 -20.78 18.45
C VAL A 88 -5.17 -20.74 19.84
N SER A 89 -4.38 -20.41 20.85
CA SER A 89 -4.82 -20.25 22.26
C SER A 89 -5.35 -18.83 22.57
N GLY A 90 -5.45 -17.96 21.54
CA GLY A 90 -5.94 -16.59 21.70
C GLY A 90 -4.88 -15.57 22.12
N GLU A 91 -3.60 -15.96 22.20
CA GLU A 91 -2.50 -15.05 22.46
C GLU A 91 -2.26 -14.10 21.28
N VAL A 92 -1.86 -12.86 21.59
CA VAL A 92 -1.49 -11.87 20.57
C VAL A 92 -0.10 -12.18 20.05
N LEU A 93 0.01 -12.58 18.77
CA LEU A 93 1.29 -12.83 18.11
C LEU A 93 2.00 -11.52 17.70
N LEU A 94 1.22 -10.52 17.31
CA LEU A 94 1.74 -9.19 16.98
C LEU A 94 0.67 -8.15 17.31
N PRO A 95 0.96 -7.20 18.22
CA PRO A 95 0.05 -6.10 18.53
C PRO A 95 -0.13 -5.16 17.34
N VAL A 96 -1.37 -4.68 17.14
CA VAL A 96 -1.70 -3.74 16.06
C VAL A 96 -2.47 -2.55 16.60
N VAL A 97 -1.98 -1.36 16.31
CA VAL A 97 -2.69 -0.10 16.57
C VAL A 97 -3.36 0.39 15.29
N ALA A 98 -4.67 0.55 15.31
CA ALA A 98 -5.43 1.21 14.25
C ALA A 98 -5.64 2.69 14.60
N ALA A 99 -5.35 3.58 13.65
CA ALA A 99 -5.59 5.01 13.82
C ALA A 99 -7.10 5.33 13.84
N GLY A 100 -7.93 4.56 13.13
CA GLY A 100 -9.37 4.75 13.08
C GLY A 100 -10.14 3.49 12.70
N VAL A 101 -11.47 3.64 12.69
CA VAL A 101 -12.39 2.56 12.32
C VAL A 101 -12.62 2.61 10.80
N TYR A 102 -12.55 1.45 10.14
CA TYR A 102 -12.84 1.31 8.71
C TYR A 102 -14.35 1.31 8.46
N ARG A 103 -14.95 2.50 8.41
CA ARG A 103 -16.39 2.69 8.14
C ARG A 103 -16.64 4.08 7.55
N ASN A 104 -17.84 4.31 7.04
CA ASN A 104 -18.35 5.60 6.61
C ASN A 104 -17.34 6.49 5.87
N THR A 105 -16.98 7.63 6.47
CA THR A 105 -16.05 8.61 5.90
C THR A 105 -14.65 8.02 5.68
N THR A 106 -14.12 7.31 6.67
CA THR A 106 -12.78 6.74 6.58
C THR A 106 -12.65 5.74 5.44
N SER A 107 -13.63 4.83 5.27
CA SER A 107 -13.63 3.85 4.17
C SER A 107 -13.76 4.53 2.79
N ALA A 108 -14.67 5.51 2.66
CA ALA A 108 -14.86 6.24 1.41
C ALA A 108 -13.59 7.00 0.97
N VAL A 109 -12.93 7.68 1.92
CA VAL A 109 -11.68 8.43 1.65
C VAL A 109 -10.53 7.49 1.28
N ILE A 110 -10.37 6.36 2.00
CA ILE A 110 -9.34 5.35 1.68
C ILE A 110 -9.58 4.75 0.30
N LEU A 111 -10.80 4.38 -0.04
CA LEU A 111 -11.16 3.82 -1.35
C LEU A 111 -10.90 4.82 -2.49
N ALA A 112 -11.31 6.07 -2.31
CA ALA A 112 -11.06 7.13 -3.28
C ALA A 112 -9.56 7.37 -3.50
N PHE A 113 -8.79 7.38 -2.41
CA PHE A 113 -7.34 7.50 -2.46
C PHE A 113 -6.69 6.29 -3.16
N LYS A 114 -7.13 5.06 -2.85
CA LYS A 114 -6.57 3.84 -3.43
C LYS A 114 -6.98 3.60 -4.90
N ASN A 115 -8.22 3.89 -5.27
CA ASN A 115 -8.78 3.42 -6.53
C ASN A 115 -9.02 4.53 -7.56
N HIS A 116 -9.18 5.78 -7.12
CA HIS A 116 -9.60 6.88 -7.98
C HIS A 116 -8.54 7.98 -8.18
N GLY A 117 -7.28 7.72 -7.81
CA GLY A 117 -6.18 8.64 -8.06
C GLY A 117 -6.24 9.96 -7.28
N ARG A 118 -7.03 10.05 -6.21
CA ARG A 118 -7.19 11.26 -5.39
C ARG A 118 -5.98 11.49 -4.47
N THR A 119 -4.79 11.69 -5.06
CA THR A 119 -3.51 11.80 -4.34
C THR A 119 -3.45 12.96 -3.34
N GLN A 120 -4.24 14.02 -3.55
CA GLN A 120 -4.38 15.14 -2.61
C GLN A 120 -4.94 14.74 -1.23
N LEU A 121 -5.53 13.54 -1.10
CA LEU A 121 -5.96 13.00 0.18
C LEU A 121 -4.81 12.48 1.04
N ALA A 122 -3.60 12.32 0.47
CA ALA A 122 -2.43 11.77 1.16
C ALA A 122 -2.11 12.50 2.47
N SER A 123 -2.14 13.84 2.48
CA SER A 123 -1.90 14.67 3.68
C SER A 123 -2.96 14.42 4.76
N ARG A 124 -4.24 14.30 4.38
CA ARG A 124 -5.34 14.05 5.33
C ARG A 124 -5.23 12.68 5.97
N LEU A 125 -5.01 11.64 5.14
CA LEU A 125 -4.84 10.27 5.61
C LEU A 125 -3.51 10.08 6.38
N GLY A 126 -2.43 10.73 5.92
CA GLY A 126 -1.16 10.76 6.64
C GLY A 126 -1.29 11.34 8.04
N ARG A 127 -2.10 12.40 8.21
CA ARG A 127 -2.40 12.99 9.52
C ARG A 127 -3.13 12.01 10.44
N SER A 128 -4.10 11.26 9.93
CA SER A 128 -4.78 10.22 10.70
C SER A 128 -3.81 9.09 11.08
N LEU A 129 -2.98 8.63 10.15
CA LEU A 129 -1.97 7.62 10.43
C LEU A 129 -0.94 8.08 11.49
N ALA A 130 -0.54 9.37 11.44
CA ALA A 130 0.31 9.96 12.47
C ALA A 130 -0.31 9.89 13.86
N GLY A 131 -1.64 10.10 13.97
CA GLY A 131 -2.37 9.91 15.23
C GLY A 131 -2.19 8.51 15.80
N GLY A 132 -2.28 7.47 14.97
CA GLY A 132 -2.02 6.08 15.36
C GLY A 132 -0.58 5.84 15.82
N LEU A 133 0.39 6.45 15.14
CA LEU A 133 1.81 6.36 15.53
C LEU A 133 2.10 7.09 16.85
N HIS A 134 1.49 8.25 17.09
CA HIS A 134 1.62 8.96 18.37
C HIS A 134 0.95 8.22 19.52
N ALA A 135 -0.10 7.45 19.25
CA ALA A 135 -0.77 6.63 20.26
C ALA A 135 -0.02 5.32 20.57
N LEU A 136 0.94 4.92 19.76
CA LEU A 136 1.67 3.66 19.91
C LEU A 136 2.28 3.49 21.33
N PRO A 137 3.08 4.45 21.87
CA PRO A 137 3.65 4.32 23.21
C PRO A 137 2.59 4.40 24.34
N LEU A 138 1.41 4.92 24.08
CA LEU A 138 0.31 4.94 25.04
C LEU A 138 -0.40 3.59 25.12
N LEU A 139 -0.54 2.90 23.99
CA LEU A 139 -1.20 1.60 23.87
C LEU A 139 -0.25 0.42 24.06
N LEU A 140 1.06 0.66 23.91
CA LEU A 140 2.16 -0.28 24.07
C LEU A 140 3.30 0.42 24.85
N PRO A 141 3.17 0.54 26.18
CA PRO A 141 4.11 1.31 27.00
C PRO A 141 5.56 0.83 26.93
N GLU A 142 5.77 -0.47 26.61
CA GLU A 142 7.08 -1.08 26.40
C GLU A 142 7.87 -0.45 25.22
N LEU A 143 7.20 0.27 24.33
CA LEU A 143 7.81 0.97 23.20
C LEU A 143 8.08 2.45 23.46
N ALA A 144 7.70 2.96 24.64
CA ALA A 144 7.92 4.36 25.00
C ALA A 144 9.42 4.69 25.06
N GLY A 145 9.81 5.81 24.42
CA GLY A 145 11.20 6.26 24.40
C GLY A 145 12.16 5.43 23.55
N ARG A 146 11.68 4.44 22.81
CA ARG A 146 12.50 3.60 21.93
C ARG A 146 12.61 4.22 20.53
N ASP A 147 13.76 4.02 19.90
CA ASP A 147 13.93 4.30 18.49
C ASP A 147 13.28 3.20 17.65
N LEU A 148 12.33 3.58 16.80
CA LEU A 148 11.52 2.67 16.02
C LEU A 148 11.69 2.91 14.52
N VAL A 149 11.84 1.84 13.75
CA VAL A 149 11.88 1.90 12.28
C VAL A 149 10.53 1.48 11.71
N LEU A 150 9.87 2.40 11.04
CA LEU A 150 8.60 2.16 10.36
C LEU A 150 8.86 1.52 9.00
N VAL A 151 8.37 0.30 8.82
CA VAL A 151 8.51 -0.43 7.55
C VAL A 151 7.16 -0.54 6.85
N PRO A 152 6.92 0.22 5.78
CA PRO A 152 5.68 0.15 5.04
C PRO A 152 5.55 -1.17 4.27
N VAL A 153 4.34 -1.74 4.29
CA VAL A 153 3.96 -2.84 3.43
C VAL A 153 3.88 -2.35 1.97
N PRO A 154 4.62 -2.96 1.04
CA PRO A 154 4.63 -2.50 -0.35
C PRO A 154 3.34 -2.85 -1.08
N SER A 155 2.84 -1.94 -1.90
CA SER A 155 1.75 -2.22 -2.83
C SER A 155 2.14 -3.31 -3.83
N SER A 156 1.18 -4.17 -4.22
CA SER A 156 1.43 -5.17 -5.28
C SER A 156 1.83 -4.50 -6.59
N GLY A 157 2.70 -5.15 -7.37
CA GLY A 157 3.16 -4.61 -8.65
C GLY A 157 2.01 -4.36 -9.66
N ALA A 158 0.94 -5.18 -9.62
CA ALA A 158 -0.26 -4.97 -10.42
C ALA A 158 -1.02 -3.71 -9.98
N SER A 159 -1.17 -3.52 -8.67
CA SER A 159 -1.80 -2.33 -8.11
C SER A 159 -1.00 -1.07 -8.39
N TRP A 160 0.33 -1.14 -8.29
CA TRP A 160 1.21 -0.02 -8.61
C TRP A 160 1.13 0.37 -10.10
N ARG A 161 1.19 -0.61 -11.02
CA ARG A 161 1.05 -0.33 -12.46
C ARG A 161 -0.29 0.30 -12.82
N ARG A 162 -1.37 -0.14 -12.17
CA ARG A 162 -2.71 0.41 -12.41
C ARG A 162 -2.86 1.84 -11.89
N ARG A 163 -2.24 2.18 -10.75
CA ARG A 163 -2.40 3.47 -10.06
C ARG A 163 -1.31 4.48 -10.40
N GLY A 164 -0.10 4.03 -10.76
CA GLY A 164 1.06 4.87 -10.97
C GLY A 164 1.73 5.37 -9.67
N TYR A 165 1.21 5.03 -8.49
CA TYR A 165 1.76 5.43 -7.19
C TYR A 165 1.54 4.36 -6.11
N ASP A 166 2.30 4.49 -5.01
CA ASP A 166 2.11 3.72 -3.79
C ASP A 166 1.38 4.61 -2.76
N PRO A 167 0.14 4.26 -2.35
CA PRO A 167 -0.64 5.06 -1.41
C PRO A 167 0.06 5.27 -0.07
N LEU A 168 0.64 4.21 0.49
CA LEU A 168 1.28 4.26 1.80
C LEU A 168 2.55 5.12 1.74
N ALA A 169 3.34 5.01 0.66
CA ALA A 169 4.50 5.85 0.45
C ALA A 169 4.14 7.34 0.35
N LEU A 170 3.02 7.69 -0.34
CA LEU A 170 2.54 9.06 -0.40
C LEU A 170 2.10 9.60 0.95
N MET A 171 1.39 8.80 1.77
CA MET A 171 1.01 9.19 3.13
C MET A 171 2.22 9.47 4.01
N LEU A 172 3.20 8.54 4.02
CA LEU A 172 4.43 8.69 4.80
C LEU A 172 5.28 9.88 4.31
N GLN A 173 5.32 10.14 3.00
CA GLN A 173 5.99 11.31 2.45
C GLN A 173 5.30 12.62 2.89
N ALA A 174 3.97 12.67 2.88
CA ALA A 174 3.22 13.81 3.38
C ALA A 174 3.49 14.05 4.87
N MET A 175 3.48 13.00 5.69
CA MET A 175 3.81 13.08 7.12
C MET A 175 5.22 13.64 7.36
N ARG A 176 6.21 13.20 6.59
CA ARG A 176 7.59 13.72 6.71
C ARG A 176 7.66 15.18 6.33
N ARG A 177 7.04 15.60 5.23
CA ARG A 177 7.01 16.99 4.77
C ARG A 177 6.33 17.92 5.79
N GLU A 178 5.29 17.42 6.45
CA GLU A 178 4.53 18.15 7.47
C GLU A 178 5.10 17.99 8.88
N GLN A 179 6.27 17.34 9.03
CA GLN A 179 6.94 17.09 10.32
C GLN A 179 6.04 16.42 11.36
N ARG A 180 5.23 15.43 10.92
CA ARG A 180 4.26 14.71 11.76
C ARG A 180 4.72 13.34 12.23
N LEU A 181 5.93 12.93 11.88
CA LEU A 181 6.51 11.70 12.40
C LEU A 181 6.86 11.93 13.88
N PRO A 182 6.47 11.00 14.79
CA PRO A 182 6.89 11.07 16.19
C PRO A 182 8.42 11.07 16.31
N ALA A 183 8.94 11.73 17.36
CA ALA A 183 10.36 11.69 17.68
C ALA A 183 10.82 10.23 17.90
N GLY A 184 12.05 9.90 17.53
CA GLY A 184 12.59 8.54 17.59
C GLY A 184 12.04 7.58 16.53
N MET A 185 11.17 8.03 15.62
CA MET A 185 10.66 7.20 14.53
C MET A 185 11.28 7.59 13.18
N SER A 186 11.76 6.58 12.46
CA SER A 186 12.29 6.72 11.10
C SER A 186 11.56 5.80 10.13
N VAL A 187 11.58 6.09 8.83
CA VAL A 187 10.89 5.26 7.82
C VAL A 187 11.91 4.55 6.95
N ALA A 188 11.81 3.24 6.80
CA ALA A 188 12.64 2.42 5.92
C ALA A 188 11.79 1.51 5.05
N PRO A 189 11.64 1.77 3.73
CA PRO A 189 10.89 0.90 2.81
C PRO A 189 11.69 -0.37 2.47
N ALA A 190 11.91 -1.22 3.45
CA ALA A 190 12.78 -2.41 3.38
C ALA A 190 12.15 -3.60 2.65
N LEU A 191 10.84 -3.60 2.45
CA LEU A 191 10.11 -4.70 1.80
C LEU A 191 9.85 -4.45 0.32
N ALA A 192 9.79 -5.52 -0.44
CA ALA A 192 9.37 -5.53 -1.84
C ALA A 192 8.51 -6.76 -2.13
N VAL A 193 7.57 -6.65 -3.07
CA VAL A 193 6.79 -7.79 -3.54
C VAL A 193 7.67 -8.65 -4.46
N LYS A 194 7.63 -9.96 -4.29
CA LYS A 194 8.26 -10.91 -5.21
C LYS A 194 7.56 -10.86 -6.56
N LEU A 195 8.33 -10.74 -7.63
CA LEU A 195 7.79 -10.87 -8.97
C LEU A 195 7.33 -12.32 -9.17
N ARG A 196 6.02 -12.52 -9.31
CA ARG A 196 5.47 -13.81 -9.75
C ARG A 196 5.45 -13.84 -11.26
N ALA A 197 5.97 -14.92 -11.84
CA ALA A 197 5.91 -15.14 -13.28
C ALA A 197 4.43 -15.19 -13.74
N PRO A 198 4.08 -14.52 -14.86
CA PRO A 198 2.67 -14.30 -15.26
C PRO A 198 1.87 -15.60 -15.53
N TRP A 199 2.54 -16.71 -15.88
CA TRP A 199 1.88 -17.98 -16.19
C TRP A 199 1.29 -18.71 -14.97
N ARG A 200 1.69 -18.37 -13.74
CA ARG A 200 1.12 -18.96 -12.51
C ARG A 200 -0.20 -18.29 -12.07
N SER A 201 -0.52 -17.11 -12.59
CA SER A 201 -1.72 -16.35 -12.15
C SER A 201 -3.02 -16.75 -12.86
N ARG A 202 -2.95 -17.47 -14.02
CA ARG A 202 -4.14 -17.84 -14.82
C ARG A 202 -5.00 -18.95 -14.20
N ARG A 203 -4.49 -19.76 -13.25
CA ARG A 203 -5.22 -20.89 -12.66
C ARG A 203 -6.10 -20.57 -11.44
N GLN A 204 -6.27 -19.30 -11.06
CA GLN A 204 -6.85 -18.94 -9.76
C GLN A 204 -8.12 -18.06 -9.81
N LYS A 205 -8.81 -18.01 -10.91
CA LYS A 205 -10.16 -17.43 -10.94
C LYS A 205 -11.15 -18.46 -10.40
N GLY A 206 -11.55 -18.34 -9.13
CA GLY A 206 -12.59 -19.20 -8.52
C GLY A 206 -12.35 -19.68 -7.10
N LEU A 207 -11.32 -19.21 -6.40
CA LEU A 207 -10.96 -19.72 -5.07
C LEU A 207 -11.58 -18.89 -3.94
N GLY A 208 -12.25 -19.57 -2.99
CA GLY A 208 -12.90 -19.00 -1.81
C GLY A 208 -11.96 -18.36 -0.78
N ARG A 209 -12.51 -17.89 0.38
CA ARG A 209 -11.78 -17.17 1.44
C ARG A 209 -10.52 -17.88 1.95
N ALA A 210 -10.53 -19.21 2.06
CA ALA A 210 -9.37 -20.00 2.50
C ALA A 210 -8.17 -19.89 1.54
N ALA A 211 -8.42 -19.82 0.24
CA ALA A 211 -7.39 -19.68 -0.78
C ALA A 211 -6.81 -18.27 -0.86
N ARG A 212 -7.53 -17.23 -0.43
CA ARG A 212 -6.97 -15.87 -0.25
C ARG A 212 -5.92 -15.84 0.86
N ARG A 213 -6.11 -16.61 1.95
CA ARG A 213 -5.13 -16.73 3.05
C ARG A 213 -3.84 -17.41 2.59
N SER A 214 -3.93 -18.44 1.72
CA SER A 214 -2.75 -19.14 1.19
C SER A 214 -1.98 -18.32 0.13
N ASN A 215 -2.65 -17.39 -0.56
CA ASN A 215 -2.06 -16.60 -1.63
C ASN A 215 -1.11 -15.48 -1.14
N VAL A 216 -1.19 -15.08 0.13
CA VAL A 216 -0.31 -14.05 0.71
C VAL A 216 1.03 -14.65 1.18
N ARG A 217 1.08 -15.97 1.44
CA ARG A 217 2.32 -16.62 1.89
C ARG A 217 3.44 -16.53 0.86
N ASN A 218 4.62 -16.11 1.29
CA ASN A 218 5.84 -15.96 0.48
C ASN A 218 5.75 -14.93 -0.68
N THR A 219 4.91 -13.89 -0.53
CA THR A 219 4.81 -12.82 -1.54
C THR A 219 5.79 -11.68 -1.33
N LEU A 220 6.29 -11.51 -0.11
CA LEU A 220 7.22 -10.45 0.26
C LEU A 220 8.67 -10.95 0.29
N ARG A 221 9.61 -10.05 0.07
CA ARG A 221 11.05 -10.24 0.24
C ARG A 221 11.70 -8.96 0.73
N MET A 222 12.86 -9.07 1.33
CA MET A 222 13.70 -7.89 1.60
C MET A 222 14.08 -7.24 0.28
N ARG A 223 14.08 -5.91 0.26
CA ARG A 223 14.53 -5.14 -0.88
C ARG A 223 16.05 -5.24 -0.98
N ARG A 224 16.56 -5.77 -2.08
CA ARG A 224 17.99 -5.77 -2.39
C ARG A 224 18.38 -4.40 -2.94
N ASN A 225 19.41 -3.78 -2.39
CA ASN A 225 19.97 -2.48 -2.79
C ASN A 225 18.90 -1.36 -2.81
N LEU A 226 18.66 -0.79 -1.66
CA LEU A 226 18.12 0.56 -1.54
C LEU A 226 19.25 1.48 -2.03
N GLY A 227 19.13 1.98 -3.27
CA GLY A 227 20.15 2.82 -3.90
C GLY A 227 20.61 3.93 -2.93
N LYS A 228 21.90 4.24 -2.95
CA LYS A 228 22.64 5.12 -2.01
C LYS A 228 22.06 6.54 -1.86
N VAL A 229 21.05 6.93 -2.68
CA VAL A 229 20.62 8.33 -2.80
C VAL A 229 19.51 8.73 -1.80
N PHE A 230 18.69 7.78 -1.29
CA PHE A 230 17.55 8.14 -0.46
C PHE A 230 17.39 7.39 0.86
N TRP A 231 17.96 6.19 0.98
CA TRP A 231 17.89 5.37 2.20
C TRP A 231 19.17 4.56 2.33
N PRO A 232 19.95 4.72 3.39
CA PRO A 232 21.03 3.79 3.65
C PRO A 232 20.43 2.37 3.69
N SER A 233 21.13 1.39 3.12
CA SER A 233 20.75 -0.02 3.24
C SER A 233 20.71 -0.33 4.73
N ALA A 234 19.52 -0.23 5.33
CA ALA A 234 19.35 -0.44 6.74
C ALA A 234 19.57 -1.93 6.98
N ASN A 235 20.70 -2.27 7.56
CA ASN A 235 20.81 -3.52 8.28
C ASN A 235 19.81 -3.44 9.43
N LEU A 236 18.65 -4.09 9.28
CA LEU A 236 17.61 -4.09 10.31
C LEU A 236 17.87 -5.11 11.41
N SER A 237 19.03 -5.80 11.39
CA SER A 237 19.38 -6.78 12.43
C SER A 237 19.42 -6.12 13.81
N GLY A 238 18.66 -6.66 14.75
CA GLY A 238 18.53 -6.13 16.10
C GLY A 238 17.73 -4.83 16.22
N THR A 239 17.20 -4.30 15.10
CA THR A 239 16.43 -3.05 15.10
C THR A 239 14.97 -3.31 15.45
N LEU A 240 14.39 -2.46 16.31
CA LEU A 240 12.95 -2.46 16.61
C LEU A 240 12.16 -1.93 15.42
N VAL A 241 11.27 -2.74 14.88
CA VAL A 241 10.51 -2.45 13.67
C VAL A 241 9.01 -2.42 13.96
N VAL A 242 8.35 -1.40 13.43
CA VAL A 242 6.89 -1.30 13.36
C VAL A 242 6.45 -1.44 11.90
N VAL A 243 5.64 -2.44 11.60
CA VAL A 243 5.05 -2.64 10.27
C VAL A 243 3.93 -1.62 10.08
N VAL A 244 3.91 -0.92 8.94
CA VAL A 244 2.85 0.05 8.63
C VAL A 244 2.06 -0.42 7.41
N ASP A 245 0.72 -0.47 7.54
CA ASP A 245 -0.20 -0.80 6.45
C ASP A 245 -1.38 0.19 6.42
N ASP A 246 -2.20 0.13 5.39
CA ASP A 246 -3.33 1.05 5.25
C ASP A 246 -4.61 0.51 5.92
N VAL A 247 -4.98 -0.75 5.71
CA VAL A 247 -6.22 -1.32 6.27
C VAL A 247 -5.97 -2.72 6.81
N LEU A 248 -6.28 -2.92 8.09
CA LEU A 248 -6.30 -4.24 8.69
C LEU A 248 -7.57 -4.98 8.30
N THR A 249 -7.38 -6.14 7.69
CA THR A 249 -8.46 -7.09 7.40
C THR A 249 -8.20 -8.40 8.14
N THR A 250 -7.64 -9.41 7.49
CA THR A 250 -7.26 -10.68 8.13
C THR A 250 -5.89 -10.63 8.83
N GLY A 251 -5.12 -9.57 8.67
CA GLY A 251 -3.75 -9.46 9.17
C GLY A 251 -2.71 -10.26 8.39
N SER A 252 -3.11 -11.02 7.37
CA SER A 252 -2.20 -11.93 6.64
C SER A 252 -1.02 -11.21 5.99
N THR A 253 -1.21 -9.98 5.50
CA THR A 253 -0.13 -9.17 4.89
C THR A 253 0.86 -8.70 5.95
N ILE A 254 0.37 -8.26 7.09
CA ILE A 254 1.19 -7.84 8.23
C ILE A 254 1.99 -9.02 8.77
N ALA A 255 1.36 -10.19 8.96
CA ALA A 255 2.04 -11.41 9.40
C ALA A 255 3.15 -11.84 8.44
N GLU A 256 2.92 -11.75 7.12
CA GLU A 256 3.95 -12.06 6.11
C GLU A 256 5.08 -11.02 6.11
N ALA A 257 4.76 -9.74 6.32
CA ALA A 257 5.76 -8.68 6.46
C ALA A 257 6.62 -8.90 7.70
N ALA A 258 6.01 -9.16 8.86
CA ALA A 258 6.71 -9.45 10.11
C ALA A 258 7.65 -10.65 9.94
N LYS A 259 7.15 -11.79 9.46
CA LYS A 259 7.94 -12.97 9.18
C LYS A 259 9.13 -12.72 8.25
N THR A 260 8.96 -11.85 7.25
CA THR A 260 10.03 -11.53 6.29
C THR A 260 11.11 -10.67 6.93
N LEU A 261 10.72 -9.73 7.80
CA LEU A 261 11.61 -8.84 8.55
C LEU A 261 12.38 -9.60 9.65
N GLU A 262 11.70 -10.46 10.40
CA GLU A 262 12.30 -11.33 11.44
C GLU A 262 13.36 -12.27 10.85
N LYS A 263 13.10 -12.85 9.68
CA LYS A 263 14.10 -13.65 8.94
C LYS A 263 15.33 -12.84 8.54
N ALA A 264 15.24 -11.54 8.45
CA ALA A 264 16.35 -10.62 8.19
C ALA A 264 16.99 -10.11 9.50
N GLY A 265 16.60 -10.65 10.66
CA GLY A 265 17.14 -10.30 11.97
C GLY A 265 16.50 -9.08 12.64
N ALA A 266 15.45 -8.50 12.08
CA ALA A 266 14.72 -7.40 12.72
C ALA A 266 13.86 -7.92 13.89
N ILE A 267 13.62 -7.05 14.87
CA ILE A 267 12.70 -7.31 15.99
C ILE A 267 11.37 -6.59 15.67
N VAL A 268 10.39 -7.32 15.17
CA VAL A 268 9.08 -6.73 14.85
C VAL A 268 8.25 -6.66 16.12
N CYS A 269 8.05 -5.44 16.63
CA CYS A 269 7.42 -5.21 17.94
C CYS A 269 5.93 -4.85 17.85
N ALA A 270 5.48 -4.27 16.72
CA ALA A 270 4.09 -3.89 16.53
C ALA A 270 3.76 -3.68 15.05
N ALA A 271 2.48 -3.46 14.75
CA ALA A 271 2.05 -2.87 13.50
C ALA A 271 1.15 -1.66 13.76
N VAL A 272 1.13 -0.70 12.81
CA VAL A 272 0.21 0.43 12.81
C VAL A 272 -0.51 0.48 11.48
N VAL A 273 -1.84 0.59 11.53
CA VAL A 273 -2.68 0.69 10.35
C VAL A 273 -3.51 1.97 10.39
N LEU A 274 -3.84 2.50 9.22
CA LEU A 274 -4.71 3.67 9.14
C LEU A 274 -6.12 3.36 9.62
N ALA A 275 -6.65 2.17 9.27
CA ALA A 275 -7.99 1.78 9.71
C ALA A 275 -8.13 0.26 9.88
N ALA A 276 -9.00 -0.13 10.81
CA ALA A 276 -9.38 -1.52 11.03
C ALA A 276 -10.89 -1.64 11.25
N ALA A 277 -11.43 -2.83 10.97
CA ALA A 277 -12.76 -3.18 11.44
C ALA A 277 -12.72 -3.22 12.98
N ARG A 278 -13.69 -2.56 13.62
CA ARG A 278 -13.84 -2.70 15.06
C ARG A 278 -14.60 -3.99 15.33
N THR A 279 -14.08 -4.84 16.19
CA THR A 279 -14.81 -6.01 16.66
C THR A 279 -16.10 -5.51 17.32
N PRO A 280 -17.29 -6.03 17.00
CA PRO A 280 -18.51 -5.69 17.75
C PRO A 280 -18.27 -6.04 19.21
N GLY A 281 -18.47 -5.04 20.08
CA GLY A 281 -18.51 -5.32 21.53
C GLY A 281 -19.67 -6.28 21.82
N PRO A 282 -19.71 -6.97 22.98
CA PRO A 282 -20.82 -7.80 23.37
C PRO A 282 -22.10 -6.94 23.45
N GLY A 283 -22.91 -6.94 22.39
CA GLY A 283 -24.15 -6.14 22.26
C GLY A 283 -24.41 -5.48 20.91
N GLY A 284 -23.51 -5.57 19.92
CA GLY A 284 -23.70 -4.98 18.60
C GLY A 284 -23.88 -6.05 17.52
N GLY A 285 -25.09 -6.16 16.95
CA GLY A 285 -25.42 -7.10 15.88
C GLY A 285 -24.54 -6.94 14.64
N GLU A 286 -24.34 -8.05 13.95
CA GLU A 286 -23.60 -8.18 12.69
C GLU A 286 -24.09 -7.15 11.65
N GLN A 287 -23.31 -6.11 11.42
CA GLN A 287 -23.43 -5.33 10.19
C GLN A 287 -22.36 -5.81 9.20
N GLN A 288 -22.85 -6.39 8.12
CA GLN A 288 -22.10 -6.92 6.99
C GLN A 288 -21.09 -5.90 6.44
N LEU A 289 -19.81 -6.22 6.53
CA LEU A 289 -18.63 -5.35 6.32
C LEU A 289 -18.14 -5.30 4.86
N GLY A 290 -18.95 -5.63 3.88
CA GLY A 290 -18.48 -5.69 2.49
C GLY A 290 -19.27 -4.85 1.49
N ASP A 291 -20.57 -4.82 1.63
CA ASP A 291 -21.45 -4.39 0.54
C ASP A 291 -21.84 -2.90 0.58
N THR A 292 -21.72 -2.23 1.72
CA THR A 292 -22.31 -0.90 1.90
C THR A 292 -21.51 0.21 1.20
N ALA A 293 -20.19 0.16 1.20
CA ALA A 293 -19.36 1.23 0.60
C ALA A 293 -19.33 1.12 -0.94
N GLU A 294 -19.32 -0.10 -1.46
CA GLU A 294 -19.34 -0.35 -2.91
C GLU A 294 -20.74 -0.12 -3.50
N ASN A 295 -21.80 -0.49 -2.77
CA ASN A 295 -23.19 -0.23 -3.15
C ASN A 295 -23.55 1.27 -3.09
N ILE A 296 -23.10 2.03 -2.11
CA ILE A 296 -23.32 3.48 -2.05
C ILE A 296 -22.62 4.18 -3.22
N PHE A 297 -21.43 3.72 -3.60
CA PHE A 297 -20.71 4.28 -4.73
C PHE A 297 -21.36 3.93 -6.07
N GLN A 298 -21.81 2.69 -6.25
CA GLN A 298 -22.55 2.25 -7.44
C GLN A 298 -23.90 2.95 -7.59
N GLN A 299 -24.67 3.11 -6.52
CA GLN A 299 -25.94 3.84 -6.55
C GLN A 299 -25.78 5.32 -6.95
N LYS A 300 -24.73 6.00 -6.46
CA LYS A 300 -24.47 7.40 -6.85
C LYS A 300 -23.98 7.55 -8.30
N MET A 301 -23.30 6.53 -8.86
CA MET A 301 -22.93 6.52 -10.28
C MET A 301 -24.13 6.30 -11.21
N ILE A 302 -25.14 5.57 -10.78
CA ILE A 302 -26.38 5.32 -11.56
C ILE A 302 -27.25 6.58 -11.62
N ILE A 303 -27.32 7.35 -10.54
CA ILE A 303 -28.11 8.60 -10.47
C ILE A 303 -27.53 9.71 -11.36
N ARG A 304 -26.20 9.71 -11.63
CA ARG A 304 -25.54 10.69 -12.53
C ARG A 304 -25.66 10.37 -14.04
N ARG A 305 -26.21 9.22 -14.42
CA ARG A 305 -26.42 8.82 -15.83
C ARG A 305 -27.88 8.98 -16.29
N ARG A 306 -28.73 9.53 -15.48
CA ARG A 306 -30.08 10.00 -15.82
C ARG A 306 -30.15 11.53 -15.72
#